data_3620067480f08bf5af2c342165b0d29d
#
_entry.id   3620067480f08bf5af2c342165b0d29d
#
_cell.length_a   1.000
_cell.length_b   1.000
_cell.length_c   1.000
_cell.angle_alpha   90.00
_cell.angle_beta   90.00
_cell.angle_gamma   90.00
#
_symmetry.space_group_name_H-M   'P 1'
#
loop_
_entity.id
_entity.type
_entity.pdbx_description
1 polymer ?
#
loop_
_entity_poly.entity_id
_entity_poly.type
_entity_poly.pdbx_seq_one_letter_code
_entity_poly.pdbx_strand_id
1 'polypeptide(L)'
;MKNVAITLFSILLGLLPGQTLLAQTANLADGENVFREFCTRCHIPLELQIRLSNDWLGYPASDLLQRVKTTMPGEAAGTLSDRQYLDVTAFVLNLGGVPTGPNPDLAALTIVPVSQDSETAAPETPWAHFNGSSGSTRYSPLEQINRENFADLEISWRWNTTNIGPFPEGVSVTSPLMVNGVLFATAGTTRNVAALDAETGQLLWLWRPQEGERFDAAPRKGSGKSLSYWSDGVREAIFTVTPGYYLVALNARTGLPVDDFGAGGWVDLQQGLRLGPGRVDLDIGLSFPPLVVDNVVVVGASHAVSMRPPSSANVKGDIRGYDAISGELLWTFHTIPEPDEFGAETWLGNSAEYTGNAGVWSHMSADPELGLVYLPVETPTGDVYGGDRPGDNLFANTLVALDYRTGEVAWYNQLIHHDIWDWHNPAAPLLTDMTDGRKLIVQLTKQGIAYVFDRVTGEPVWDMVERPVPQSDVPGE
;
A
#
# COMPACT_ATOMS: atom_id res chain seq x y z
N MET A 1 -80.12 43.90 24.84
CA MET A 1 -80.46 43.15 26.03
C MET A 1 -79.41 42.10 26.25
N LYS A 2 -78.79 42.08 27.38
CA LYS A 2 -77.66 41.27 27.87
C LYS A 2 -76.32 41.51 27.22
N ASN A 3 -75.55 42.38 27.90
CA ASN A 3 -74.10 42.58 27.79
C ASN A 3 -73.36 41.34 28.27
N VAL A 4 -72.38 40.89 27.49
CA VAL A 4 -71.37 39.92 27.97
C VAL A 4 -70.06 40.66 27.95
N ALA A 5 -69.49 40.89 29.13
CA ALA A 5 -68.15 41.44 29.33
C ALA A 5 -67.09 40.34 29.09
N ILE A 6 -66.13 40.61 28.18
CA ILE A 6 -64.98 39.75 27.98
C ILE A 6 -63.81 40.30 28.79
N THR A 7 -63.42 39.54 29.82
CA THR A 7 -62.25 39.82 30.68
C THR A 7 -61.02 39.34 29.96
N LEU A 8 -60.11 40.28 29.58
CA LEU A 8 -58.76 39.96 29.06
C LEU A 8 -57.87 39.54 30.22
N PHE A 9 -57.40 38.28 30.16
CA PHE A 9 -56.32 37.76 31.01
C PHE A 9 -54.98 38.01 30.32
N SER A 10 -54.21 38.98 30.84
CA SER A 10 -52.85 39.24 30.41
C SER A 10 -51.93 38.16 31.00
N ILE A 11 -51.42 37.24 30.17
CA ILE A 11 -50.37 36.32 30.56
C ILE A 11 -49.02 37.05 30.41
N LEU A 12 -48.39 37.36 31.55
CA LEU A 12 -47.02 37.82 31.59
C LEU A 12 -46.10 36.61 31.31
N LEU A 13 -45.58 36.51 30.10
CA LEU A 13 -44.48 35.58 29.82
C LEU A 13 -43.21 36.18 30.43
N GLY A 14 -42.71 35.60 31.50
CA GLY A 14 -41.41 35.88 32.06
C GLY A 14 -40.33 35.39 31.08
N LEU A 15 -39.61 36.31 30.48
CA LEU A 15 -38.35 36.07 29.77
C LEU A 15 -37.34 35.58 30.82
N LEU A 16 -37.08 34.27 30.82
CA LEU A 16 -35.88 33.73 31.45
C LEU A 16 -34.66 34.28 30.69
N PRO A 17 -33.62 34.80 31.33
CA PRO A 17 -32.42 35.22 30.66
C PRO A 17 -31.79 34.01 29.97
N GLY A 18 -31.71 34.02 28.65
CA GLY A 18 -30.94 33.06 27.88
C GLY A 18 -29.51 33.06 28.41
N GLN A 19 -29.13 31.95 29.05
CA GLN A 19 -27.73 31.68 29.31
C GLN A 19 -27.06 31.57 27.93
N THR A 20 -26.33 32.60 27.56
CA THR A 20 -25.30 32.51 26.50
C THR A 20 -24.33 31.43 26.99
N LEU A 21 -24.37 30.24 26.37
CA LEU A 21 -23.26 29.31 26.44
C LEU A 21 -22.04 30.04 25.92
N LEU A 22 -21.23 30.60 26.82
CA LEU A 22 -19.87 30.99 26.49
C LEU A 22 -19.18 29.70 26.01
N ALA A 23 -18.67 29.69 24.79
CA ALA A 23 -17.86 28.62 24.26
C ALA A 23 -16.72 28.36 25.26
N GLN A 24 -16.75 27.22 25.92
CA GLN A 24 -15.74 26.86 26.92
C GLN A 24 -14.53 26.37 26.16
N THR A 25 -13.49 27.21 26.10
CA THR A 25 -12.20 26.82 25.53
C THR A 25 -11.44 25.90 26.48
N ALA A 26 -10.88 24.82 25.97
CA ALA A 26 -10.09 23.86 26.77
C ALA A 26 -8.70 24.45 27.12
N ASN A 27 -8.03 23.87 28.11
CA ASN A 27 -6.66 24.19 28.52
C ASN A 27 -5.77 22.95 28.41
N LEU A 28 -4.77 22.99 27.55
CA LEU A 28 -3.88 21.85 27.29
C LEU A 28 -3.03 21.45 28.51
N ALA A 29 -2.55 22.42 29.29
CA ALA A 29 -1.72 22.14 30.46
C ALA A 29 -2.52 21.46 31.60
N ASP A 30 -3.77 21.88 31.80
CA ASP A 30 -4.67 21.20 32.72
C ASP A 30 -5.06 19.83 32.22
N GLY A 31 -5.24 19.67 30.93
CA GLY A 31 -5.48 18.39 30.24
C GLY A 31 -4.34 17.40 30.43
N GLU A 32 -3.08 17.85 30.32
CA GLU A 32 -1.90 17.03 30.59
C GLU A 32 -1.89 16.51 32.03
N ASN A 33 -2.22 17.34 32.98
CA ASN A 33 -2.29 16.94 34.40
C ASN A 33 -3.37 15.88 34.65
N VAL A 34 -4.56 16.07 34.05
CA VAL A 34 -5.64 15.07 34.11
C VAL A 34 -5.23 13.77 33.46
N PHE A 35 -4.56 13.85 32.28
CA PHE A 35 -4.07 12.67 31.59
C PHE A 35 -3.07 11.88 32.41
N ARG A 36 -2.10 12.53 33.01
CA ARG A 36 -1.09 11.90 33.88
C ARG A 36 -1.70 11.24 35.11
N GLU A 37 -2.71 11.85 35.69
CA GLU A 37 -3.34 11.35 36.93
C GLU A 37 -4.28 10.17 36.66
N PHE A 38 -5.11 10.25 35.62
CA PHE A 38 -6.23 9.32 35.42
C PHE A 38 -6.07 8.36 34.23
N CYS A 39 -5.28 8.71 33.21
CA CYS A 39 -5.25 7.97 31.92
C CYS A 39 -4.04 7.08 31.75
N THR A 40 -2.89 7.45 32.31
CA THR A 40 -1.59 6.72 32.10
C THR A 40 -1.57 5.31 32.67
N ARG A 41 -2.54 4.94 33.51
CA ARG A 41 -2.66 3.57 34.03
C ARG A 41 -3.04 2.56 32.92
N CYS A 42 -3.79 3.01 31.92
CA CYS A 42 -4.32 2.16 30.87
C CYS A 42 -3.84 2.59 29.47
N HIS A 43 -3.43 3.83 29.29
CA HIS A 43 -3.05 4.39 27.99
C HIS A 43 -1.62 4.92 27.96
N ILE A 44 -0.91 4.61 26.90
CA ILE A 44 0.34 5.27 26.56
C ILE A 44 0.08 6.31 25.45
N PRO A 45 0.81 7.44 25.42
CA PRO A 45 0.60 8.49 24.43
C PRO A 45 0.59 7.99 22.98
N LEU A 46 1.50 7.11 22.63
CA LEU A 46 1.59 6.53 21.27
C LEU A 46 0.33 5.74 20.87
N GLU A 47 -0.25 4.97 21.80
CA GLU A 47 -1.51 4.24 21.53
C GLU A 47 -2.65 5.19 21.20
N LEU A 48 -2.75 6.29 21.93
CA LEU A 48 -3.81 7.29 21.71
C LEU A 48 -3.61 8.05 20.41
N GLN A 49 -2.37 8.37 20.02
CA GLN A 49 -2.06 8.92 18.70
C GLN A 49 -2.55 7.99 17.57
N ILE A 50 -2.24 6.71 17.70
CA ILE A 50 -2.65 5.67 16.75
C ILE A 50 -4.18 5.57 16.67
N ARG A 51 -4.87 5.55 17.83
CA ARG A 51 -6.33 5.47 17.85
C ARG A 51 -7.00 6.72 17.27
N LEU A 52 -6.47 7.89 17.53
CA LEU A 52 -7.00 9.13 16.94
C LEU A 52 -6.91 9.10 15.43
N SER A 53 -5.75 8.72 14.90
CA SER A 53 -5.53 8.63 13.45
C SER A 53 -6.35 7.54 12.77
N ASN A 54 -6.78 6.49 13.49
CA ASN A 54 -7.53 5.38 12.86
C ASN A 54 -9.04 5.50 13.03
N ASP A 55 -9.48 5.92 14.24
CA ASP A 55 -10.86 5.75 14.63
C ASP A 55 -11.63 7.09 14.59
N TRP A 56 -10.90 8.23 14.48
CA TRP A 56 -11.47 9.54 14.71
C TRP A 56 -11.21 10.57 13.62
N LEU A 57 -10.40 10.28 12.60
CA LEU A 57 -10.20 11.22 11.50
C LEU A 57 -11.52 11.50 10.78
N GLY A 58 -11.78 12.78 10.50
CA GLY A 58 -13.00 13.24 9.86
C GLY A 58 -14.18 13.45 10.80
N TYR A 59 -14.10 13.00 12.08
CA TYR A 59 -15.16 13.21 13.05
C TYR A 59 -15.02 14.54 13.79
N PRO A 60 -16.14 15.13 14.26
CA PRO A 60 -16.11 16.28 15.16
C PRO A 60 -15.38 15.94 16.47
N ALA A 61 -14.56 16.83 16.96
CA ALA A 61 -13.89 16.63 18.25
C ALA A 61 -14.89 16.56 19.43
N SER A 62 -16.07 17.13 19.28
CA SER A 62 -17.19 16.96 20.22
C SER A 62 -17.64 15.51 20.41
N ASP A 63 -17.56 14.68 19.36
CA ASP A 63 -17.95 13.27 19.42
C ASP A 63 -16.91 12.47 20.21
N LEU A 64 -15.62 12.76 20.03
CA LEU A 64 -14.54 12.21 20.85
C LEU A 64 -14.72 12.61 22.31
N LEU A 65 -15.01 13.90 22.61
CA LEU A 65 -15.31 14.38 23.96
C LEU A 65 -16.46 13.59 24.59
N GLN A 66 -17.55 13.40 23.86
CA GLN A 66 -18.69 12.62 24.34
C GLN A 66 -18.32 11.16 24.61
N ARG A 67 -17.50 10.56 23.74
CA ARG A 67 -16.99 9.19 23.94
C ARG A 67 -16.13 9.09 25.19
N VAL A 68 -15.18 10.01 25.39
CA VAL A 68 -14.33 10.06 26.58
C VAL A 68 -15.17 10.22 27.87
N LYS A 69 -16.16 11.11 27.87
CA LYS A 69 -17.07 11.30 29.02
C LYS A 69 -17.84 10.03 29.38
N THR A 70 -18.27 9.25 28.42
CA THR A 70 -19.13 8.09 28.64
C THR A 70 -18.38 6.80 28.92
N THR A 71 -17.09 6.72 28.61
CA THR A 71 -16.32 5.47 28.68
C THR A 71 -15.04 5.56 29.51
N MET A 72 -14.60 6.78 29.89
CA MET A 72 -13.32 6.97 30.57
C MET A 72 -13.49 7.78 31.88
N PRO A 73 -12.63 7.55 32.89
CA PRO A 73 -11.74 6.40 33.06
C PRO A 73 -12.52 5.08 33.08
N GLY A 74 -11.95 3.98 32.52
CA GLY A 74 -12.68 2.74 32.25
C GLY A 74 -13.40 2.11 33.47
N GLU A 75 -12.84 2.24 34.66
CA GLU A 75 -13.44 1.74 35.93
C GLU A 75 -14.37 2.76 36.59
N ALA A 76 -14.37 4.02 36.13
CA ALA A 76 -15.08 5.12 36.77
C ALA A 76 -15.54 6.18 35.74
N ALA A 77 -16.17 5.74 34.66
CA ALA A 77 -16.69 6.63 33.62
C ALA A 77 -17.64 7.68 34.19
N GLY A 78 -17.55 8.93 33.75
CA GLY A 78 -18.39 10.03 34.19
C GLY A 78 -17.99 10.67 35.51
N THR A 79 -16.85 10.31 36.12
CA THR A 79 -16.45 10.83 37.45
C THR A 79 -15.63 12.13 37.40
N LEU A 80 -15.04 12.46 36.25
CA LEU A 80 -14.34 13.73 36.07
C LEU A 80 -15.36 14.87 35.87
N SER A 81 -14.98 16.08 36.22
CA SER A 81 -15.80 17.26 35.93
C SER A 81 -15.85 17.52 34.40
N ASP A 82 -16.88 18.22 33.94
CA ASP A 82 -17.01 18.62 32.52
C ASP A 82 -15.78 19.36 32.02
N ARG A 83 -15.17 20.16 32.88
CA ARG A 83 -13.94 20.89 32.58
C ARG A 83 -12.76 19.95 32.37
N GLN A 84 -12.56 18.98 33.24
CA GLN A 84 -11.49 17.99 33.13
C GLN A 84 -11.65 17.12 31.88
N TYR A 85 -12.86 16.74 31.52
CA TYR A 85 -13.12 16.01 30.27
C TYR A 85 -12.78 16.85 29.04
N LEU A 86 -13.14 18.13 29.04
CA LEU A 86 -12.83 19.05 27.95
C LEU A 86 -11.31 19.20 27.80
N ASP A 87 -10.60 19.46 28.88
CA ASP A 87 -9.18 19.73 28.91
C ASP A 87 -8.37 18.47 28.52
N VAL A 88 -8.70 17.28 29.02
CA VAL A 88 -8.00 16.03 28.67
C VAL A 88 -8.28 15.61 27.23
N THR A 89 -9.49 15.84 26.71
CA THR A 89 -9.78 15.55 25.29
C THR A 89 -8.96 16.46 24.36
N ALA A 90 -8.85 17.74 24.71
CA ALA A 90 -7.99 18.67 23.96
C ALA A 90 -6.51 18.26 24.00
N PHE A 91 -6.02 17.83 25.16
CA PHE A 91 -4.66 17.32 25.30
C PHE A 91 -4.44 16.05 24.47
N VAL A 92 -5.38 15.10 24.46
CA VAL A 92 -5.30 13.88 23.65
C VAL A 92 -5.30 14.22 22.15
N LEU A 93 -6.13 15.16 21.71
CA LEU A 93 -6.12 15.65 20.32
C LEU A 93 -4.76 16.26 19.95
N ASN A 94 -4.20 17.08 20.85
CA ASN A 94 -2.88 17.66 20.65
C ASN A 94 -1.76 16.61 20.62
N LEU A 95 -1.83 15.56 21.44
CA LEU A 95 -0.93 14.39 21.36
C LEU A 95 -1.02 13.72 20.00
N GLY A 96 -2.21 13.63 19.41
CA GLY A 96 -2.46 13.08 18.08
C GLY A 96 -2.06 14.02 16.92
N GLY A 97 -1.43 15.16 17.22
CA GLY A 97 -1.01 16.11 16.20
C GLY A 97 -2.16 16.94 15.61
N VAL A 98 -3.37 16.88 16.16
CA VAL A 98 -4.48 17.74 15.70
C VAL A 98 -4.18 19.18 16.10
N PRO A 99 -4.20 20.17 15.17
CA PRO A 99 -3.91 21.56 15.50
C PRO A 99 -5.01 22.15 16.38
N THR A 100 -4.80 22.14 17.68
CA THR A 100 -5.82 22.61 18.62
C THR A 100 -5.59 24.05 19.10
N GLY A 101 -4.37 24.56 18.95
CA GLY A 101 -3.98 25.81 19.61
C GLY A 101 -3.98 25.70 21.15
N PRO A 102 -3.57 26.74 21.89
CA PRO A 102 -3.43 26.66 23.35
C PRO A 102 -4.76 26.59 24.12
N ASN A 103 -5.85 27.06 23.52
CA ASN A 103 -7.19 27.08 24.11
C ASN A 103 -8.24 26.67 23.05
N PRO A 104 -8.33 25.40 22.67
CA PRO A 104 -9.18 24.97 21.56
C PRO A 104 -10.67 25.00 21.92
N ASP A 105 -11.49 25.38 20.94
CA ASP A 105 -12.94 25.16 20.96
C ASP A 105 -13.26 23.83 20.29
N LEU A 106 -13.47 22.79 21.09
CA LEU A 106 -13.76 21.45 20.59
C LEU A 106 -15.10 21.34 19.83
N ALA A 107 -16.02 22.30 20.02
CA ALA A 107 -17.29 22.29 19.31
C ALA A 107 -17.14 22.70 17.83
N ALA A 108 -16.13 23.49 17.52
CA ALA A 108 -15.84 23.97 16.16
C ALA A 108 -14.74 23.16 15.44
N LEU A 109 -14.10 22.19 16.14
CA LEU A 109 -12.96 21.46 15.66
C LEU A 109 -13.39 20.14 15.01
N THR A 110 -12.95 19.91 13.77
CA THR A 110 -12.95 18.58 13.15
C THR A 110 -11.57 17.97 13.30
N ILE A 111 -11.49 16.68 13.62
CA ILE A 111 -10.23 15.96 13.77
C ILE A 111 -9.67 15.72 12.37
N VAL A 112 -8.70 16.54 11.98
CA VAL A 112 -7.98 16.44 10.69
C VAL A 112 -6.50 16.24 10.97
N PRO A 113 -5.77 15.52 10.11
CA PRO A 113 -4.31 15.46 10.22
C PRO A 113 -3.70 16.85 10.12
N VAL A 114 -2.54 17.04 10.72
CA VAL A 114 -1.75 18.27 10.54
C VAL A 114 -1.42 18.40 9.07
N SER A 115 -1.97 19.40 8.39
CA SER A 115 -1.41 19.85 7.14
C SER A 115 -0.10 20.59 7.48
N GLN A 116 1.02 19.99 7.15
CA GLN A 116 2.28 20.73 7.19
C GLN A 116 2.29 21.67 5.99
N ASP A 117 1.99 22.94 6.22
CA ASP A 117 2.49 24.01 5.36
C ASP A 117 4.00 24.14 5.65
N SER A 118 4.81 23.26 5.04
CA SER A 118 6.25 23.40 5.07
C SER A 118 6.68 24.50 4.10
N GLU A 119 6.58 25.73 4.53
CA GLU A 119 7.35 26.83 3.93
C GLU A 119 8.81 26.64 4.31
N THR A 120 9.62 26.24 3.37
CA THR A 120 11.10 26.14 3.32
C THR A 120 11.67 24.71 3.29
N ALA A 121 11.33 23.92 2.29
CA ALA A 121 12.16 22.76 1.96
C ALA A 121 13.17 23.14 0.87
N ALA A 122 14.44 22.80 1.08
CA ALA A 122 15.43 22.70 0.01
C ALA A 122 14.86 21.78 -1.10
N PRO A 123 15.28 21.90 -2.36
CA PRO A 123 14.77 21.06 -3.43
C PRO A 123 14.96 19.58 -3.04
N GLU A 124 13.87 18.95 -2.64
CA GLU A 124 13.88 17.57 -2.19
C GLU A 124 14.02 16.66 -3.41
N THR A 125 14.99 15.77 -3.36
CA THR A 125 15.03 14.65 -4.29
C THR A 125 14.13 13.56 -3.74
N PRO A 126 12.94 13.34 -4.31
CA PRO A 126 12.01 12.38 -3.75
C PRO A 126 12.54 10.95 -3.95
N TRP A 127 12.26 10.08 -2.98
CA TRP A 127 12.36 8.62 -3.11
C TRP A 127 10.94 8.06 -3.26
N ALA A 128 10.31 8.42 -4.41
CA ALA A 128 8.89 8.18 -4.66
C ALA A 128 8.56 6.76 -5.17
N HIS A 129 9.58 5.96 -5.44
CA HIS A 129 9.42 4.57 -5.91
C HIS A 129 10.15 3.60 -4.98
N PHE A 130 9.67 2.37 -4.93
CA PHE A 130 10.22 1.29 -4.10
C PHE A 130 11.75 1.14 -4.20
N ASN A 131 12.29 1.25 -5.41
CA ASN A 131 13.71 1.14 -5.71
C ASN A 131 14.34 2.49 -6.11
N GLY A 132 13.83 3.61 -5.63
CA GLY A 132 14.34 4.97 -5.89
C GLY A 132 13.77 5.61 -7.15
N SER A 133 13.62 4.85 -8.23
CA SER A 133 13.03 5.31 -9.50
C SER A 133 12.13 4.25 -10.12
N SER A 134 11.30 4.63 -11.10
CA SER A 134 10.53 3.69 -11.92
C SER A 134 11.40 2.66 -12.63
N GLY A 135 12.64 3.02 -12.96
CA GLY A 135 13.66 2.13 -13.55
C GLY A 135 14.42 1.28 -12.54
N SER A 136 14.05 1.29 -11.26
CA SER A 136 14.66 0.49 -10.18
C SER A 136 16.18 0.70 -10.01
N THR A 137 16.66 1.92 -10.17
CA THR A 137 18.09 2.25 -10.19
C THR A 137 18.75 2.15 -8.81
N ARG A 138 17.98 2.26 -7.71
CA ARG A 138 18.47 2.27 -6.32
C ARG A 138 19.58 3.30 -6.06
N TYR A 139 19.54 4.38 -6.82
CA TYR A 139 20.52 5.46 -6.75
C TYR A 139 19.88 6.73 -6.19
N SER A 140 20.57 7.38 -5.27
CA SER A 140 20.26 8.71 -4.77
C SER A 140 21.36 9.68 -5.19
N PRO A 141 21.04 10.82 -5.80
CA PRO A 141 22.04 11.85 -6.14
C PRO A 141 22.41 12.76 -4.95
N LEU A 142 21.88 12.47 -3.77
CA LEU A 142 22.16 13.26 -2.56
C LEU A 142 23.61 13.08 -2.11
N GLU A 143 24.29 14.20 -1.77
CA GLU A 143 25.71 14.23 -1.40
C GLU A 143 25.97 14.73 0.03
N GLN A 144 24.90 15.01 0.80
CA GLN A 144 25.03 15.50 2.17
C GLN A 144 25.75 14.50 3.08
N ILE A 145 25.52 13.20 2.87
CA ILE A 145 26.27 12.13 3.54
C ILE A 145 27.34 11.66 2.57
N ASN A 146 28.58 11.77 2.99
CA ASN A 146 29.73 11.48 2.17
C ASN A 146 30.84 10.81 3.02
N ARG A 147 32.00 10.57 2.42
CA ARG A 147 33.12 9.85 3.05
C ARG A 147 33.68 10.57 4.29
N GLU A 148 33.58 11.91 4.31
CA GLU A 148 34.14 12.76 5.34
C GLU A 148 33.28 12.76 6.62
N ASN A 149 31.94 12.62 6.49
CA ASN A 149 31.01 12.74 7.61
C ASN A 149 30.22 11.47 7.93
N PHE A 150 30.43 10.40 7.18
CA PHE A 150 29.69 9.14 7.42
C PHE A 150 29.88 8.58 8.84
N ALA A 151 31.06 8.76 9.43
CA ALA A 151 31.36 8.28 10.79
C ALA A 151 30.66 9.09 11.90
N ASP A 152 30.15 10.28 11.57
CA ASP A 152 29.51 11.19 12.52
C ASP A 152 27.98 11.03 12.55
N LEU A 153 27.45 10.07 11.79
CA LEU A 153 26.01 9.82 11.75
C LEU A 153 25.50 9.31 13.08
N GLU A 154 24.42 9.93 13.57
CA GLU A 154 23.69 9.53 14.75
C GLU A 154 22.25 9.14 14.40
N ILE A 155 21.60 8.32 15.26
CA ILE A 155 20.20 7.97 15.10
C ILE A 155 19.37 9.16 15.57
N SER A 156 18.69 9.84 14.65
CA SER A 156 17.82 10.97 14.94
C SER A 156 16.55 10.53 15.69
N TRP A 157 15.87 9.49 15.18
CA TRP A 157 14.65 8.95 15.80
C TRP A 157 14.46 7.46 15.46
N ARG A 158 13.51 6.84 16.16
CA ARG A 158 13.10 5.44 15.91
C ARG A 158 11.59 5.35 15.99
N TRP A 159 10.98 4.72 15.00
CA TRP A 159 9.58 4.34 15.02
C TRP A 159 9.47 2.84 15.21
N ASN A 160 8.68 2.39 16.21
CA ASN A 160 8.56 0.98 16.54
C ASN A 160 7.26 0.41 15.96
N THR A 161 7.36 -0.59 15.11
CA THR A 161 6.24 -1.24 14.43
C THR A 161 5.76 -2.54 15.10
N THR A 162 6.42 -3.00 16.14
CA THR A 162 6.20 -4.34 16.73
C THR A 162 4.75 -4.57 17.14
N ASN A 163 4.08 -3.54 17.67
CA ASN A 163 2.71 -3.65 18.20
C ASN A 163 1.67 -2.94 17.33
N ILE A 164 1.98 -2.70 16.06
CA ILE A 164 1.02 -2.14 15.11
C ILE A 164 0.28 -3.30 14.44
N GLY A 165 -0.88 -3.64 14.96
CA GLY A 165 -1.71 -4.75 14.47
C GLY A 165 -2.12 -5.73 15.56
N PRO A 166 -2.92 -6.75 15.22
CA PRO A 166 -3.47 -7.70 16.20
C PRO A 166 -2.42 -8.65 16.79
N PHE A 167 -1.29 -8.81 16.11
CA PHE A 167 -0.18 -9.67 16.55
C PHE A 167 1.14 -8.92 16.42
N PRO A 168 2.15 -9.23 17.27
CA PRO A 168 3.47 -8.66 17.11
C PRO A 168 4.08 -8.96 15.75
N GLU A 169 4.68 -7.96 15.12
CA GLU A 169 5.42 -8.13 13.87
C GLU A 169 6.81 -8.70 14.17
N GLY A 170 7.03 -9.95 13.77
CA GLY A 170 8.32 -10.63 13.97
C GLY A 170 9.33 -10.38 12.85
N VAL A 171 8.86 -9.99 11.66
CA VAL A 171 9.69 -9.71 10.48
C VAL A 171 9.12 -8.52 9.73
N SER A 172 9.91 -7.46 9.60
CA SER A 172 9.59 -6.32 8.76
C SER A 172 10.57 -6.26 7.58
N VAL A 173 10.03 -6.13 6.37
CA VAL A 173 10.79 -6.10 5.10
C VAL A 173 10.41 -4.91 4.25
N THR A 174 9.81 -3.90 4.85
CA THR A 174 9.33 -2.71 4.14
C THR A 174 10.50 -1.79 3.75
N SER A 175 10.39 -1.18 2.57
CA SER A 175 11.21 -0.04 2.15
C SER A 175 10.30 1.19 2.14
N PRO A 176 10.61 2.23 2.93
CA PRO A 176 9.79 3.43 2.95
C PRO A 176 9.95 4.24 1.65
N LEU A 177 8.91 5.03 1.33
CA LEU A 177 9.00 6.12 0.37
C LEU A 177 9.23 7.43 1.12
N MET A 178 9.90 8.38 0.47
CA MET A 178 10.06 9.75 1.01
C MET A 178 9.66 10.75 -0.07
N VAL A 179 8.61 11.52 0.21
CA VAL A 179 8.06 12.53 -0.71
C VAL A 179 7.61 13.73 0.10
N ASN A 180 8.04 14.92 -0.29
CA ASN A 180 7.64 16.21 0.31
C ASN A 180 7.79 16.22 1.84
N GLY A 181 8.91 15.73 2.38
CA GLY A 181 9.18 15.69 3.83
C GLY A 181 8.37 14.62 4.60
N VAL A 182 7.57 13.81 3.91
CA VAL A 182 6.79 12.72 4.52
C VAL A 182 7.37 11.37 4.14
N LEU A 183 7.55 10.52 5.15
CA LEU A 183 8.02 9.15 5.00
C LEU A 183 6.82 8.20 5.09
N PHE A 184 6.52 7.52 4.00
CA PHE A 184 5.44 6.54 3.92
C PHE A 184 5.99 5.13 4.05
N ALA A 185 5.39 4.32 4.93
CA ALA A 185 5.83 2.93 5.16
C ALA A 185 4.64 2.01 5.43
N THR A 186 4.81 0.74 5.08
CA THR A 186 3.93 -0.33 5.55
C THR A 186 4.41 -0.86 6.90
N ALA A 187 3.50 -1.29 7.76
CA ALA A 187 3.84 -1.80 9.08
C ALA A 187 2.81 -2.79 9.63
N GLY A 188 3.28 -3.66 10.51
CA GLY A 188 2.44 -4.63 11.23
C GLY A 188 1.95 -5.78 10.36
N THR A 189 1.39 -6.78 11.02
CA THR A 189 1.01 -8.07 10.39
C THR A 189 -0.17 -7.96 9.42
N THR A 190 -0.93 -6.87 9.48
CA THR A 190 -2.08 -6.58 8.61
C THR A 190 -1.76 -5.61 7.47
N ARG A 191 -0.49 -5.25 7.28
CA ARG A 191 -0.03 -4.31 6.24
C ARG A 191 -0.68 -2.94 6.37
N ASN A 192 -0.59 -2.36 7.58
CA ASN A 192 -1.04 -1.00 7.80
C ASN A 192 -0.15 -0.01 7.03
N VAL A 193 -0.69 1.13 6.66
CA VAL A 193 0.04 2.20 5.98
C VAL A 193 0.20 3.37 6.94
N ALA A 194 1.43 3.82 7.11
CA ALA A 194 1.77 4.96 7.98
C ALA A 194 2.43 6.08 7.18
N ALA A 195 2.13 7.32 7.55
CA ALA A 195 2.89 8.50 7.17
C ALA A 195 3.55 9.09 8.40
N LEU A 196 4.83 9.40 8.28
CA LEU A 196 5.66 9.96 9.32
C LEU A 196 6.29 11.25 8.82
N ASP A 197 6.42 12.23 9.67
CA ASP A 197 7.30 13.35 9.44
C ASP A 197 8.74 12.84 9.31
N ALA A 198 9.40 13.10 8.20
CA ALA A 198 10.70 12.52 7.91
C ALA A 198 11.81 13.07 8.81
N GLU A 199 11.69 14.31 9.30
CA GLU A 199 12.67 14.95 10.17
C GLU A 199 12.57 14.44 11.62
N THR A 200 11.35 14.33 12.15
CA THR A 200 11.08 14.07 13.56
C THR A 200 10.66 12.64 13.86
N GLY A 201 10.22 11.87 12.87
CA GLY A 201 9.61 10.56 13.05
C GLY A 201 8.22 10.60 13.66
N GLN A 202 7.59 11.79 13.78
CA GLN A 202 6.23 11.93 14.28
C GLN A 202 5.25 11.24 13.34
N LEU A 203 4.35 10.41 13.92
CA LEU A 203 3.27 9.81 13.16
C LEU A 203 2.24 10.88 12.76
N LEU A 204 2.06 11.05 11.45
CA LEU A 204 1.08 11.99 10.89
C LEU A 204 -0.29 11.32 10.75
N TRP A 205 -0.33 10.12 10.20
CA TRP A 205 -1.51 9.28 10.11
C TRP A 205 -1.15 7.79 10.00
N LEU A 206 -2.10 6.93 10.35
CA LEU A 206 -1.98 5.47 10.23
C LEU A 206 -3.31 4.90 9.74
N TRP A 207 -3.29 4.29 8.57
CA TRP A 207 -4.43 3.57 8.02
C TRP A 207 -4.30 2.06 8.25
N ARG A 208 -5.42 1.39 8.54
CA ARG A 208 -5.49 -0.05 8.78
C ARG A 208 -6.56 -0.69 7.89
N PRO A 209 -6.21 -1.67 7.04
CA PRO A 209 -7.21 -2.41 6.29
C PRO A 209 -8.12 -3.22 7.23
N GLN A 210 -9.41 -3.22 6.92
CA GLN A 210 -10.42 -4.02 7.63
C GLN A 210 -10.99 -5.04 6.65
N GLU A 211 -10.37 -6.20 6.53
CA GLU A 211 -10.65 -7.19 5.49
C GLU A 211 -11.42 -8.43 5.97
N GLY A 212 -11.53 -8.62 7.30
CA GLY A 212 -12.25 -9.75 7.89
C GLY A 212 -11.76 -11.11 7.38
N GLU A 213 -12.67 -11.96 6.94
CA GLU A 213 -12.37 -13.32 6.45
C GLU A 213 -11.40 -13.33 5.26
N ARG A 214 -11.37 -12.27 4.42
CA ARG A 214 -10.41 -12.13 3.32
C ARG A 214 -8.97 -12.09 3.83
N PHE A 215 -8.72 -11.35 4.91
CA PHE A 215 -7.41 -11.36 5.58
C PHE A 215 -7.06 -12.73 6.13
N ASP A 216 -8.04 -13.42 6.75
CA ASP A 216 -7.80 -14.73 7.36
C ASP A 216 -7.39 -15.78 6.32
N ALA A 217 -7.98 -15.73 5.14
CA ALA A 217 -7.70 -16.61 4.01
C ALA A 217 -6.45 -16.20 3.19
N ALA A 218 -5.91 -15.00 3.38
CA ALA A 218 -4.87 -14.43 2.53
C ALA A 218 -3.56 -15.25 2.56
N PRO A 219 -2.96 -15.58 1.40
CA PRO A 219 -1.71 -16.34 1.32
C PRO A 219 -0.48 -15.45 1.59
N ARG A 220 -0.59 -14.13 1.42
CA ARG A 220 0.51 -13.15 1.50
C ARG A 220 0.27 -12.10 2.58
N LYS A 221 0.29 -12.53 3.84
CA LYS A 221 0.18 -11.67 5.03
C LYS A 221 1.49 -10.94 5.34
N GLY A 222 1.49 -10.15 6.42
CA GLY A 222 2.63 -9.38 6.91
C GLY A 222 2.69 -7.98 6.33
N SER A 223 3.69 -7.20 6.76
CA SER A 223 3.84 -5.77 6.44
C SER A 223 3.95 -5.44 4.95
N GLY A 224 4.25 -6.44 4.11
CA GLY A 224 4.55 -6.17 2.70
C GLY A 224 5.93 -5.56 2.50
N LYS A 225 6.20 -5.11 1.27
CA LYS A 225 7.54 -4.64 0.88
C LYS A 225 7.65 -3.12 0.78
N SER A 226 6.60 -2.42 0.38
CA SER A 226 6.54 -0.96 0.24
C SER A 226 5.13 -0.51 -0.21
N LEU A 227 5.09 0.70 -0.71
CA LEU A 227 3.95 1.43 -1.23
C LEU A 227 4.29 2.01 -2.61
N SER A 228 3.31 2.59 -3.29
CA SER A 228 3.54 3.38 -4.48
C SER A 228 2.90 4.75 -4.33
N TYR A 229 3.60 5.76 -4.81
CA TYR A 229 3.14 7.15 -4.80
C TYR A 229 2.72 7.58 -6.19
N TRP A 230 1.68 8.38 -6.27
CA TRP A 230 1.16 9.01 -7.48
C TRP A 230 0.77 10.45 -7.24
N SER A 231 1.01 11.30 -8.23
CA SER A 231 0.53 12.68 -8.22
C SER A 231 0.25 13.17 -9.64
N ASP A 232 -0.80 13.99 -9.80
CA ASP A 232 -1.08 14.76 -11.02
C ASP A 232 -0.69 16.25 -10.84
N GLY A 233 0.03 16.58 -9.75
CA GLY A 233 0.42 17.93 -9.37
C GLY A 233 -0.61 18.67 -8.52
N VAL A 234 -1.81 18.11 -8.35
CA VAL A 234 -2.90 18.66 -7.50
C VAL A 234 -3.32 17.62 -6.46
N ARG A 235 -3.55 16.41 -6.89
CA ARG A 235 -3.90 15.25 -6.06
C ARG A 235 -2.68 14.40 -5.83
N GLU A 236 -2.61 13.79 -4.65
CA GLU A 236 -1.54 12.87 -4.26
C GLU A 236 -2.16 11.63 -3.64
N ALA A 237 -1.75 10.46 -4.10
CA ALA A 237 -2.24 9.20 -3.58
C ALA A 237 -1.11 8.22 -3.27
N ILE A 238 -1.35 7.40 -2.24
CA ILE A 238 -0.55 6.23 -1.89
C ILE A 238 -1.35 4.99 -2.28
N PHE A 239 -0.75 4.14 -3.13
CA PHE A 239 -1.33 2.86 -3.50
C PHE A 239 -0.70 1.73 -2.73
N THR A 240 -1.53 0.79 -2.31
CA THR A 240 -1.11 -0.47 -1.69
C THR A 240 -1.98 -1.63 -2.18
N VAL A 241 -1.41 -2.83 -2.22
CA VAL A 241 -2.19 -4.06 -2.34
C VAL A 241 -2.27 -4.69 -0.96
N THR A 242 -3.48 -4.87 -0.46
CA THR A 242 -3.72 -5.43 0.88
C THR A 242 -3.48 -6.95 0.92
N PRO A 243 -3.32 -7.56 2.11
CA PRO A 243 -3.24 -9.02 2.23
C PRO A 243 -4.40 -9.77 1.56
N GLY A 244 -5.63 -9.28 1.69
CA GLY A 244 -6.83 -9.86 1.07
C GLY A 244 -6.98 -9.59 -0.43
N TYR A 245 -5.94 -9.05 -1.06
CA TYR A 245 -5.86 -8.78 -2.49
C TYR A 245 -6.88 -7.74 -2.96
N TYR A 246 -6.86 -6.57 -2.33
CA TYR A 246 -7.48 -5.35 -2.82
C TYR A 246 -6.41 -4.34 -3.22
N LEU A 247 -6.62 -3.61 -4.31
CA LEU A 247 -5.88 -2.41 -4.61
C LEU A 247 -6.57 -1.23 -3.93
N VAL A 248 -5.84 -0.49 -3.10
CA VAL A 248 -6.37 0.64 -2.33
C VAL A 248 -5.61 1.90 -2.68
N ALA A 249 -6.35 2.99 -2.91
CA ALA A 249 -5.82 4.33 -3.04
C ALA A 249 -6.13 5.13 -1.76
N LEU A 250 -5.08 5.65 -1.12
CA LEU A 250 -5.17 6.52 0.05
C LEU A 250 -4.74 7.92 -0.33
N ASN A 251 -5.46 8.94 0.09
CA ASN A 251 -4.99 10.32 -0.01
C ASN A 251 -3.69 10.46 0.79
N ALA A 252 -2.61 10.90 0.14
CA ALA A 252 -1.28 10.93 0.74
C ALA A 252 -1.19 11.85 1.97
N ARG A 253 -2.01 12.91 2.03
CA ARG A 253 -1.99 13.88 3.13
C ARG A 253 -2.81 13.42 4.34
N THR A 254 -3.90 12.69 4.11
CA THR A 254 -4.88 12.37 5.14
C THR A 254 -4.90 10.90 5.55
N GLY A 255 -4.38 10.00 4.71
CA GLY A 255 -4.49 8.55 4.91
C GLY A 255 -5.89 7.98 4.70
N LEU A 256 -6.87 8.81 4.31
CA LEU A 256 -8.22 8.35 4.02
C LEU A 256 -8.28 7.71 2.62
N PRO A 257 -9.10 6.68 2.42
CA PRO A 257 -9.38 6.17 1.08
C PRO A 257 -9.89 7.27 0.14
N VAL A 258 -9.49 7.21 -1.14
CA VAL A 258 -9.90 8.18 -2.16
C VAL A 258 -11.27 7.79 -2.68
N ASP A 259 -12.31 8.54 -2.33
CA ASP A 259 -13.71 8.18 -2.60
C ASP A 259 -14.02 7.90 -4.09
N ASP A 260 -13.40 8.65 -5.00
CA ASP A 260 -13.60 8.52 -6.44
C ASP A 260 -12.82 7.36 -7.09
N PHE A 261 -12.00 6.64 -6.32
CA PHE A 261 -11.24 5.49 -6.79
C PHE A 261 -11.99 4.18 -6.49
N GLY A 262 -12.39 3.44 -7.52
CA GLY A 262 -13.10 2.18 -7.41
C GLY A 262 -14.36 2.29 -6.56
N ALA A 263 -14.52 1.42 -5.57
CA ALA A 263 -15.61 1.45 -4.61
C ALA A 263 -15.15 2.13 -3.31
N GLY A 264 -15.15 3.47 -3.28
CA GLY A 264 -14.77 4.24 -2.08
C GLY A 264 -13.29 4.03 -1.68
N GLY A 265 -12.38 4.08 -2.64
CA GLY A 265 -10.94 3.91 -2.44
C GLY A 265 -10.42 2.49 -2.65
N TRP A 266 -11.29 1.53 -3.02
CA TRP A 266 -10.95 0.11 -3.10
C TRP A 266 -11.34 -0.50 -4.44
N VAL A 267 -10.45 -1.31 -5.00
CA VAL A 267 -10.71 -2.18 -6.15
C VAL A 267 -10.51 -3.63 -5.71
N ASP A 268 -11.53 -4.47 -5.90
CA ASP A 268 -11.45 -5.90 -5.59
C ASP A 268 -10.70 -6.66 -6.68
N LEU A 269 -9.43 -7.00 -6.41
CA LEU A 269 -8.57 -7.71 -7.36
C LEU A 269 -8.94 -9.19 -7.54
N GLN A 270 -9.82 -9.75 -6.72
CA GLN A 270 -10.32 -11.11 -6.96
C GLN A 270 -11.41 -11.17 -8.04
N GLN A 271 -11.98 -10.03 -8.42
CA GLN A 271 -12.92 -9.99 -9.53
C GLN A 271 -12.20 -10.23 -10.86
N GLY A 272 -12.81 -11.07 -11.71
CA GLY A 272 -12.29 -11.37 -13.04
C GLY A 272 -11.05 -12.26 -13.07
N LEU A 273 -10.70 -12.94 -11.96
CA LEU A 273 -9.61 -13.89 -11.96
C LEU A 273 -9.96 -15.14 -12.79
N ARG A 274 -8.97 -15.61 -13.55
CA ARG A 274 -9.06 -16.87 -14.30
C ARG A 274 -8.66 -18.03 -13.40
N LEU A 275 -9.58 -18.96 -13.18
CA LEU A 275 -9.40 -20.10 -12.29
C LEU A 275 -9.20 -21.39 -13.10
N GLY A 276 -8.29 -22.25 -12.66
CA GLY A 276 -8.23 -23.62 -13.18
C GLY A 276 -9.51 -24.40 -12.87
N PRO A 277 -9.88 -25.39 -13.67
CA PRO A 277 -11.10 -26.15 -13.51
C PRO A 277 -11.24 -26.76 -12.11
N GLY A 278 -12.42 -26.62 -11.51
CA GLY A 278 -12.72 -27.15 -10.18
C GLY A 278 -12.10 -26.37 -9.00
N ARG A 279 -11.37 -25.29 -9.25
CA ARG A 279 -10.86 -24.40 -8.18
C ARG A 279 -11.96 -23.47 -7.69
N VAL A 280 -12.06 -23.39 -6.37
CA VAL A 280 -12.90 -22.43 -5.65
C VAL A 280 -12.08 -21.58 -4.70
N ASP A 281 -10.87 -22.03 -4.36
CA ASP A 281 -9.96 -21.32 -3.48
C ASP A 281 -9.13 -20.32 -4.26
N LEU A 282 -9.07 -19.12 -3.74
CA LEU A 282 -8.33 -18.01 -4.34
C LEU A 282 -6.96 -17.87 -3.63
N ASP A 283 -6.02 -18.74 -4.01
CA ASP A 283 -4.66 -18.72 -3.47
C ASP A 283 -3.81 -17.68 -4.21
N ILE A 284 -4.21 -16.41 -4.13
CA ILE A 284 -3.57 -15.29 -4.81
C ILE A 284 -3.45 -14.09 -3.88
N GLY A 285 -2.38 -13.33 -4.01
CA GLY A 285 -2.11 -12.11 -3.28
C GLY A 285 -0.96 -11.35 -3.90
N LEU A 286 -0.43 -10.37 -3.20
CA LEU A 286 0.79 -9.65 -3.58
C LEU A 286 1.44 -9.09 -2.32
N SER A 287 2.78 -9.17 -2.22
CA SER A 287 3.55 -8.57 -1.12
C SER A 287 4.32 -7.34 -1.55
N PHE A 288 4.64 -7.22 -2.82
CA PHE A 288 5.26 -6.02 -3.39
C PHE A 288 4.23 -4.92 -3.66
N PRO A 289 4.66 -3.65 -3.72
CA PRO A 289 3.76 -2.57 -4.12
C PRO A 289 3.37 -2.74 -5.60
N PRO A 290 2.20 -2.23 -6.03
CA PRO A 290 1.93 -2.07 -7.45
C PRO A 290 2.96 -1.13 -8.07
N LEU A 291 3.13 -1.13 -9.38
CA LEU A 291 3.95 -0.14 -10.05
C LEU A 291 3.06 1.00 -10.56
N VAL A 292 3.42 2.22 -10.24
CA VAL A 292 2.76 3.42 -10.80
C VAL A 292 3.63 4.01 -11.90
N VAL A 293 3.05 4.22 -13.06
CA VAL A 293 3.67 4.90 -14.19
C VAL A 293 2.63 5.80 -14.87
N ASP A 294 2.89 7.12 -14.93
CA ASP A 294 1.91 8.13 -15.32
C ASP A 294 0.58 7.91 -14.56
N ASN A 295 -0.53 7.77 -15.27
CA ASN A 295 -1.85 7.50 -14.69
C ASN A 295 -2.24 6.01 -14.71
N VAL A 296 -1.27 5.10 -14.78
CA VAL A 296 -1.53 3.66 -14.77
C VAL A 296 -0.91 3.01 -13.53
N VAL A 297 -1.72 2.22 -12.83
CA VAL A 297 -1.30 1.37 -11.71
C VAL A 297 -1.24 -0.07 -12.19
N VAL A 298 -0.03 -0.61 -12.35
CA VAL A 298 0.19 -1.99 -12.79
C VAL A 298 0.30 -2.92 -11.59
N VAL A 299 -0.57 -3.91 -11.54
CA VAL A 299 -0.68 -4.85 -10.42
C VAL A 299 -0.20 -6.23 -10.84
N GLY A 300 0.77 -6.75 -10.09
CA GLY A 300 1.24 -8.12 -10.21
C GLY A 300 0.40 -9.12 -9.42
N ALA A 301 0.84 -10.36 -9.43
CA ALA A 301 0.22 -11.44 -8.70
C ALA A 301 1.28 -12.36 -8.09
N SER A 302 0.98 -12.91 -6.92
CA SER A 302 1.80 -13.93 -6.28
C SER A 302 0.92 -14.92 -5.52
N HIS A 303 1.37 -16.16 -5.45
CA HIS A 303 0.64 -17.27 -4.84
C HIS A 303 1.26 -17.68 -3.50
N ALA A 304 0.72 -18.70 -2.84
CA ALA A 304 1.33 -19.21 -1.62
C ALA A 304 2.78 -19.68 -1.87
N VAL A 305 3.60 -19.56 -0.84
CA VAL A 305 5.03 -19.90 -0.95
C VAL A 305 5.22 -21.39 -1.13
N SER A 306 6.06 -21.77 -2.07
CA SER A 306 6.64 -23.11 -2.30
C SER A 306 5.66 -24.27 -2.39
N MET A 307 5.56 -24.91 -3.56
CA MET A 307 4.80 -26.17 -3.79
C MET A 307 3.34 -26.14 -3.29
N ARG A 308 2.72 -24.98 -3.25
CA ARG A 308 1.31 -24.79 -2.93
C ARG A 308 0.59 -24.11 -4.11
N PRO A 309 -0.66 -24.48 -4.37
CA PRO A 309 -1.39 -25.58 -3.74
C PRO A 309 -0.82 -26.92 -4.18
N PRO A 310 -1.06 -28.01 -3.43
CA PRO A 310 -0.70 -29.35 -3.83
C PRO A 310 -1.63 -29.86 -4.96
N SER A 311 -1.64 -29.16 -6.08
CA SER A 311 -2.51 -29.37 -7.24
C SER A 311 -1.85 -28.77 -8.46
N SER A 312 -1.98 -29.42 -9.63
CA SER A 312 -1.61 -28.85 -10.93
C SER A 312 -2.49 -27.67 -11.34
N ALA A 313 -3.72 -27.60 -10.82
CA ALA A 313 -4.65 -26.52 -11.10
C ALA A 313 -4.51 -25.36 -10.09
N ASN A 314 -4.44 -24.14 -10.57
CA ASN A 314 -4.36 -22.95 -9.73
C ASN A 314 -4.99 -21.72 -10.41
N VAL A 315 -5.06 -20.59 -9.68
CA VAL A 315 -5.40 -19.28 -10.21
C VAL A 315 -4.27 -18.79 -11.10
N LYS A 316 -4.60 -18.22 -12.25
CA LYS A 316 -3.61 -17.61 -13.16
C LYS A 316 -3.09 -16.27 -12.61
N GLY A 317 -1.82 -16.00 -12.83
CA GLY A 317 -1.12 -14.83 -12.31
C GLY A 317 -1.17 -13.62 -13.23
N ASP A 318 -2.29 -13.37 -13.89
CA ASP A 318 -2.44 -12.29 -14.86
C ASP A 318 -2.03 -10.92 -14.31
N ILE A 319 -1.40 -10.11 -15.16
CA ILE A 319 -0.99 -8.76 -14.83
C ILE A 319 -2.03 -7.78 -15.34
N ARG A 320 -2.40 -6.80 -14.52
CA ARG A 320 -3.50 -5.90 -14.82
C ARG A 320 -3.10 -4.45 -14.63
N GLY A 321 -3.48 -3.60 -15.59
CA GLY A 321 -3.34 -2.15 -15.50
C GLY A 321 -4.66 -1.48 -15.13
N TYR A 322 -4.61 -0.57 -14.17
CA TYR A 322 -5.75 0.20 -13.70
C TYR A 322 -5.51 1.68 -13.86
N ASP A 323 -6.55 2.45 -14.12
CA ASP A 323 -6.48 3.91 -14.10
C ASP A 323 -6.24 4.41 -12.66
N ALA A 324 -5.21 5.23 -12.47
CA ALA A 324 -4.81 5.72 -11.15
C ALA A 324 -5.82 6.67 -10.50
N ILE A 325 -6.74 7.23 -11.29
CA ILE A 325 -7.74 8.20 -10.85
C ILE A 325 -9.04 7.52 -10.47
N SER A 326 -9.55 6.68 -11.38
CA SER A 326 -10.87 6.04 -11.25
C SER A 326 -10.82 4.62 -10.67
N GLY A 327 -9.67 3.93 -10.77
CA GLY A 327 -9.58 2.50 -10.44
C GLY A 327 -10.19 1.58 -11.49
N GLU A 328 -10.58 2.09 -12.65
CA GLU A 328 -11.08 1.27 -13.75
C GLU A 328 -9.99 0.35 -14.31
N LEU A 329 -10.34 -0.90 -14.61
CA LEU A 329 -9.48 -1.84 -15.30
C LEU A 329 -9.28 -1.39 -16.75
N LEU A 330 -8.05 -1.08 -17.13
CA LEU A 330 -7.69 -0.65 -18.49
C LEU A 330 -7.37 -1.84 -19.38
N TRP A 331 -6.59 -2.79 -18.87
CA TRP A 331 -6.15 -3.97 -19.62
C TRP A 331 -5.77 -5.12 -18.69
N THR A 332 -5.75 -6.33 -19.27
CA THR A 332 -5.22 -7.55 -18.65
C THR A 332 -4.24 -8.20 -19.61
N PHE A 333 -3.04 -8.51 -19.13
CA PHE A 333 -2.06 -9.32 -19.82
C PHE A 333 -2.11 -10.75 -19.27
N HIS A 334 -2.41 -11.72 -20.12
CA HIS A 334 -2.47 -13.13 -19.81
C HIS A 334 -1.06 -13.74 -19.82
N THR A 335 -0.50 -13.99 -18.65
CA THR A 335 0.81 -14.65 -18.51
C THR A 335 0.79 -16.12 -18.90
N ILE A 336 -0.37 -16.76 -18.80
CA ILE A 336 -0.70 -18.05 -19.38
C ILE A 336 -1.76 -17.78 -20.46
N PRO A 337 -1.42 -17.88 -21.76
CA PRO A 337 -2.30 -17.48 -22.85
C PRO A 337 -3.62 -18.24 -22.89
N GLU A 338 -4.67 -17.61 -23.42
CA GLU A 338 -5.88 -18.31 -23.84
C GLU A 338 -5.62 -19.10 -25.13
N PRO A 339 -6.48 -20.07 -25.51
CA PRO A 339 -6.21 -20.98 -26.63
C PRO A 339 -5.97 -20.32 -28.01
N ASP A 340 -6.47 -19.12 -28.21
CA ASP A 340 -6.36 -18.34 -29.44
C ASP A 340 -5.33 -17.19 -29.33
N GLU A 341 -4.64 -17.05 -28.21
CA GLU A 341 -3.60 -16.06 -28.00
C GLU A 341 -2.22 -16.59 -28.38
N PHE A 342 -1.32 -15.66 -28.71
CA PHE A 342 0.08 -15.95 -28.98
C PHE A 342 0.76 -16.62 -27.77
N GLY A 343 1.50 -17.71 -28.01
CA GLY A 343 2.20 -18.48 -27.01
C GLY A 343 1.38 -19.68 -26.49
N ALA A 344 0.09 -19.79 -26.81
CA ALA A 344 -0.75 -20.92 -26.40
C ALA A 344 -0.21 -22.25 -26.92
N GLU A 345 0.41 -22.26 -28.10
CA GLU A 345 1.03 -23.43 -28.73
C GLU A 345 2.21 -24.02 -27.94
N THR A 346 2.77 -23.24 -27.00
CA THR A 346 3.86 -23.69 -26.12
C THR A 346 3.38 -24.47 -24.89
N TRP A 347 2.07 -24.53 -24.66
CA TRP A 347 1.42 -25.25 -23.56
C TRP A 347 0.77 -26.52 -24.08
N LEU A 348 1.54 -27.61 -24.11
CA LEU A 348 1.07 -28.85 -24.68
C LEU A 348 0.08 -29.58 -23.75
N GLY A 349 -0.71 -30.51 -24.31
CA GLY A 349 -1.64 -31.33 -23.57
C GLY A 349 -2.77 -30.57 -22.87
N ASN A 350 -3.14 -29.39 -23.40
CA ASN A 350 -4.12 -28.48 -22.81
C ASN A 350 -3.75 -27.98 -21.39
N SER A 351 -2.47 -27.99 -21.06
CA SER A 351 -2.00 -27.62 -19.72
C SER A 351 -2.28 -26.15 -19.37
N ALA A 352 -2.41 -25.26 -20.35
CA ALA A 352 -2.84 -23.88 -20.15
C ALA A 352 -4.23 -23.77 -19.50
N GLU A 353 -5.12 -24.74 -19.66
CA GLU A 353 -6.46 -24.65 -19.09
C GLU A 353 -6.44 -24.65 -17.57
N TYR A 354 -5.63 -25.50 -16.94
CA TYR A 354 -5.62 -25.71 -15.49
C TYR A 354 -4.43 -25.11 -14.77
N THR A 355 -3.28 -25.01 -15.43
CA THR A 355 -2.09 -24.44 -14.79
C THR A 355 -2.33 -22.99 -14.41
N GLY A 356 -1.86 -22.60 -13.25
CA GLY A 356 -1.95 -21.25 -12.75
C GLY A 356 -0.57 -20.69 -12.38
N ASN A 357 -0.55 -19.70 -11.49
CA ASN A 357 0.64 -18.94 -11.17
C ASN A 357 1.20 -18.20 -12.41
N ALA A 358 2.49 -18.23 -12.66
CA ALA A 358 3.19 -17.45 -13.69
C ALA A 358 2.95 -15.95 -13.55
N GLY A 359 2.76 -15.44 -12.35
CA GLY A 359 2.54 -14.03 -12.08
C GLY A 359 3.83 -13.22 -12.05
N VAL A 360 3.71 -11.99 -11.53
CA VAL A 360 4.86 -11.17 -11.14
C VAL A 360 4.77 -10.92 -9.64
N TRP A 361 5.47 -11.72 -8.86
CA TRP A 361 5.48 -11.60 -7.40
C TRP A 361 6.51 -10.61 -6.89
N SER A 362 7.51 -10.28 -7.70
CA SER A 362 8.54 -9.28 -7.42
C SER A 362 8.11 -7.89 -7.91
N HIS A 363 8.98 -6.91 -7.84
CA HIS A 363 8.68 -5.58 -8.34
C HIS A 363 8.94 -5.49 -9.85
N MET A 364 8.20 -4.62 -10.52
CA MET A 364 8.32 -4.30 -11.94
C MET A 364 9.13 -3.01 -12.12
N SER A 365 9.51 -2.70 -13.35
CA SER A 365 10.12 -1.42 -13.70
C SER A 365 9.42 -0.81 -14.91
N ALA A 366 9.50 0.51 -15.04
CA ALA A 366 8.91 1.23 -16.18
C ALA A 366 9.84 2.30 -16.73
N ASP A 367 9.71 2.53 -18.03
CA ASP A 367 10.28 3.65 -18.75
C ASP A 367 9.14 4.51 -19.33
N PRO A 368 8.77 5.62 -18.65
CA PRO A 368 7.69 6.50 -19.13
C PRO A 368 8.02 7.14 -20.48
N GLU A 369 9.30 7.38 -20.78
CA GLU A 369 9.73 7.98 -22.05
C GLU A 369 9.47 7.03 -23.24
N LEU A 370 9.71 5.73 -23.04
CA LEU A 370 9.43 4.71 -24.05
C LEU A 370 7.98 4.22 -24.04
N GLY A 371 7.22 4.52 -22.99
CA GLY A 371 5.86 4.00 -22.82
C GLY A 371 5.81 2.54 -22.39
N LEU A 372 6.88 2.00 -21.79
CA LEU A 372 7.02 0.57 -21.51
C LEU A 372 7.05 0.26 -20.02
N VAL A 373 6.42 -0.87 -19.63
CA VAL A 373 6.59 -1.55 -18.37
C VAL A 373 7.27 -2.91 -18.60
N TYR A 374 8.16 -3.29 -17.69
CA TYR A 374 8.95 -4.51 -17.79
C TYR A 374 8.59 -5.48 -16.66
N LEU A 375 8.14 -6.67 -17.04
CA LEU A 375 7.55 -7.67 -16.18
C LEU A 375 8.51 -8.87 -16.02
N PRO A 376 9.07 -9.12 -14.83
CA PRO A 376 9.85 -10.32 -14.53
C PRO A 376 8.92 -11.47 -14.13
N VAL A 377 8.34 -12.15 -15.13
CA VAL A 377 7.36 -13.23 -14.91
C VAL A 377 8.01 -14.45 -14.26
N GLU A 378 7.29 -15.07 -13.34
CA GLU A 378 7.74 -16.23 -12.56
C GLU A 378 7.37 -17.58 -13.19
N THR A 379 7.81 -18.66 -12.53
CA THR A 379 7.47 -20.06 -12.84
C THR A 379 5.97 -20.32 -12.67
N PRO A 380 5.35 -21.20 -13.50
CA PRO A 380 3.96 -21.62 -13.30
C PRO A 380 3.81 -22.57 -12.10
N THR A 381 2.56 -22.88 -11.74
CA THR A 381 2.26 -23.91 -10.72
C THR A 381 2.97 -25.22 -11.05
N GLY A 382 3.51 -25.85 -10.02
CA GLY A 382 4.42 -26.98 -10.14
C GLY A 382 5.87 -26.52 -10.21
N ASP A 383 6.31 -25.69 -9.23
CA ASP A 383 7.62 -25.04 -9.18
C ASP A 383 8.81 -26.00 -9.41
N VAL A 384 8.66 -27.25 -8.98
CA VAL A 384 9.74 -28.27 -9.03
C VAL A 384 9.29 -29.55 -9.72
N TYR A 385 8.18 -29.52 -10.49
CA TYR A 385 7.68 -30.61 -11.28
C TYR A 385 6.96 -30.11 -12.54
N GLY A 386 7.49 -30.43 -13.72
CA GLY A 386 6.99 -29.96 -15.01
C GLY A 386 6.06 -30.93 -15.73
N GLY A 387 5.92 -32.19 -15.28
CA GLY A 387 5.16 -33.21 -15.99
C GLY A 387 3.68 -32.90 -16.20
N ASP A 388 3.10 -32.05 -15.38
CA ASP A 388 1.71 -31.57 -15.54
C ASP A 388 1.55 -30.46 -16.57
N ARG A 389 2.64 -29.85 -17.06
CA ARG A 389 2.61 -28.71 -17.99
C ARG A 389 3.65 -28.84 -19.11
N PRO A 390 3.54 -29.87 -19.94
CA PRO A 390 4.50 -30.10 -21.02
C PRO A 390 4.57 -28.94 -22.00
N GLY A 391 5.73 -28.74 -22.63
CA GLY A 391 6.06 -27.67 -23.55
C GLY A 391 6.87 -26.53 -22.90
N ASP A 392 7.17 -25.48 -23.63
CA ASP A 392 8.06 -24.38 -23.21
C ASP A 392 7.40 -23.40 -22.23
N ASN A 393 6.07 -23.41 -22.14
CA ASN A 393 5.25 -22.65 -21.18
C ASN A 393 5.45 -21.11 -21.27
N LEU A 394 5.39 -20.51 -22.44
CA LEU A 394 5.45 -19.05 -22.62
C LEU A 394 4.18 -18.42 -21.98
N PHE A 395 4.23 -17.37 -21.18
CA PHE A 395 5.30 -16.44 -20.79
C PHE A 395 5.94 -16.74 -19.41
N ALA A 396 5.94 -17.98 -18.96
CA ALA A 396 6.65 -18.31 -17.73
C ALA A 396 8.15 -18.01 -17.84
N ASN A 397 8.77 -17.63 -16.73
CA ASN A 397 10.21 -17.31 -16.63
C ASN A 397 10.71 -16.34 -17.69
N THR A 398 9.90 -15.40 -18.08
CA THR A 398 10.09 -14.47 -19.18
C THR A 398 10.26 -13.03 -18.67
N LEU A 399 11.18 -12.29 -19.27
CA LEU A 399 11.17 -10.84 -19.19
C LEU A 399 10.30 -10.31 -20.33
N VAL A 400 9.18 -9.66 -19.99
CA VAL A 400 8.20 -9.14 -20.94
C VAL A 400 8.17 -7.62 -20.87
N ALA A 401 8.20 -6.93 -22.00
CA ALA A 401 7.92 -5.51 -22.09
C ALA A 401 6.54 -5.29 -22.70
N LEU A 402 5.70 -4.52 -22.01
CA LEU A 402 4.37 -4.12 -22.48
C LEU A 402 4.30 -2.61 -22.66
N ASP A 403 3.51 -2.14 -23.60
CA ASP A 403 2.99 -0.76 -23.53
C ASP A 403 2.09 -0.66 -22.28
N TYR A 404 2.46 0.19 -21.33
CA TYR A 404 1.73 0.26 -20.06
C TYR A 404 0.32 0.87 -20.18
N ARG A 405 0.00 1.52 -21.32
CA ARG A 405 -1.33 2.12 -21.57
C ARG A 405 -2.32 1.10 -22.11
N THR A 406 -1.83 0.13 -22.89
CA THR A 406 -2.67 -0.83 -23.63
C THR A 406 -2.54 -2.28 -23.15
N GLY A 407 -1.42 -2.62 -22.47
CA GLY A 407 -1.08 -3.99 -22.12
C GLY A 407 -0.56 -4.83 -23.29
N GLU A 408 -0.35 -4.24 -24.46
CA GLU A 408 0.17 -4.94 -25.64
C GLU A 408 1.66 -5.25 -25.48
N VAL A 409 2.06 -6.46 -25.91
CA VAL A 409 3.45 -6.92 -25.87
C VAL A 409 4.28 -6.15 -26.91
N ALA A 410 5.30 -5.42 -26.45
CA ALA A 410 6.30 -4.79 -27.31
C ALA A 410 7.41 -5.78 -27.69
N TRP A 411 7.92 -6.52 -26.71
CA TRP A 411 8.89 -7.59 -26.87
C TRP A 411 8.94 -8.50 -25.64
N TYR A 412 9.54 -9.67 -25.78
CA TYR A 412 9.78 -10.59 -24.67
C TYR A 412 11.06 -11.40 -24.88
N ASN A 413 11.61 -11.93 -23.78
CA ASN A 413 12.70 -12.90 -23.78
C ASN A 413 12.41 -13.97 -22.74
N GLN A 414 12.12 -15.18 -23.14
CA GLN A 414 11.98 -16.31 -22.23
C GLN A 414 13.38 -16.74 -21.79
N LEU A 415 13.66 -16.66 -20.49
CA LEU A 415 14.99 -16.91 -19.93
C LEU A 415 15.19 -18.38 -19.58
N ILE A 416 14.10 -19.11 -19.34
CA ILE A 416 14.10 -20.55 -19.06
C ILE A 416 12.86 -21.14 -19.70
N HIS A 417 13.07 -22.16 -20.54
CA HIS A 417 12.02 -22.98 -21.11
C HIS A 417 11.74 -24.15 -20.16
N HIS A 418 10.47 -24.46 -19.89
CA HIS A 418 10.05 -25.59 -19.07
C HIS A 418 10.78 -25.68 -17.73
N ASP A 419 10.66 -24.63 -16.89
CA ASP A 419 11.34 -24.57 -15.58
C ASP A 419 10.83 -25.64 -14.61
N ILE A 420 11.74 -26.40 -14.04
CA ILE A 420 11.49 -27.41 -13.00
C ILE A 420 12.37 -27.19 -11.74
N TRP A 421 12.94 -25.98 -11.62
CA TRP A 421 13.87 -25.64 -10.54
C TRP A 421 13.46 -24.37 -9.77
N ASP A 422 12.27 -23.87 -10.04
CA ASP A 422 11.80 -22.63 -9.41
C ASP A 422 12.73 -21.43 -9.65
N TRP A 423 13.23 -21.30 -10.89
CA TRP A 423 14.17 -20.25 -11.31
C TRP A 423 13.52 -18.89 -11.51
N HIS A 424 12.56 -18.51 -10.73
CA HIS A 424 11.85 -17.21 -10.85
C HIS A 424 12.76 -16.05 -11.21
N ASN A 425 12.19 -15.00 -11.77
CA ASN A 425 12.80 -13.69 -11.93
C ASN A 425 12.55 -12.83 -10.67
N PRO A 426 13.40 -12.90 -9.62
CA PRO A 426 13.06 -12.42 -8.29
C PRO A 426 13.30 -10.93 -8.09
N ALA A 427 13.95 -10.27 -9.05
CA ALA A 427 14.37 -8.89 -8.94
C ALA A 427 13.68 -8.01 -9.96
N ALA A 428 13.39 -6.78 -9.58
CA ALA A 428 12.96 -5.76 -10.54
C ALA A 428 14.03 -5.58 -11.61
N PRO A 429 13.67 -5.53 -12.89
CA PRO A 429 14.61 -5.21 -13.97
C PRO A 429 15.21 -3.82 -13.73
N LEU A 430 16.53 -3.69 -13.77
CA LEU A 430 17.23 -2.43 -13.61
C LEU A 430 17.39 -1.75 -14.97
N LEU A 431 16.93 -0.50 -15.09
CA LEU A 431 17.11 0.30 -16.31
C LEU A 431 18.33 1.20 -16.17
N THR A 432 19.12 1.29 -17.21
CA THR A 432 20.31 2.15 -17.25
C THR A 432 20.54 2.74 -18.63
N ASP A 433 20.97 4.00 -18.66
CA ASP A 433 21.42 4.68 -19.88
C ASP A 433 22.94 4.71 -19.92
N MET A 434 23.49 4.24 -21.02
CA MET A 434 24.92 4.24 -21.21
C MET A 434 25.39 5.57 -21.78
N THR A 435 26.65 5.92 -21.54
CA THR A 435 27.25 7.17 -22.04
C THR A 435 27.33 7.24 -23.57
N ASP A 436 27.23 6.09 -24.25
CA ASP A 436 27.17 5.99 -25.70
C ASP A 436 25.75 6.11 -26.29
N GLY A 437 24.74 6.36 -25.43
CA GLY A 437 23.34 6.55 -25.79
C GLY A 437 22.50 5.26 -25.82
N ARG A 438 23.09 4.08 -25.58
CA ARG A 438 22.31 2.84 -25.47
C ARG A 438 21.44 2.85 -24.22
N LYS A 439 20.21 2.43 -24.37
CA LYS A 439 19.24 2.22 -23.29
C LYS A 439 19.21 0.73 -22.97
N LEU A 440 19.67 0.34 -21.78
CA LEU A 440 19.79 -1.06 -21.41
C LEU A 440 18.84 -1.42 -20.26
N ILE A 441 18.46 -2.70 -20.23
CA ILE A 441 17.75 -3.34 -19.13
C ILE A 441 18.54 -4.54 -18.64
N VAL A 442 18.70 -4.67 -17.32
CA VAL A 442 19.43 -5.76 -16.68
C VAL A 442 18.48 -6.57 -15.81
N GLN A 443 18.27 -7.84 -16.14
CA GLN A 443 17.50 -8.78 -15.34
C GLN A 443 18.44 -9.71 -14.55
N LEU A 444 18.37 -9.62 -13.24
CA LEU A 444 19.05 -10.54 -12.34
C LEU A 444 18.16 -11.74 -12.03
N THR A 445 18.72 -12.95 -12.08
CA THR A 445 17.96 -14.20 -11.92
C THR A 445 18.49 -15.05 -10.77
N LYS A 446 17.68 -16.01 -10.31
CA LYS A 446 18.09 -17.03 -9.32
C LYS A 446 19.23 -17.92 -9.80
N GLN A 447 19.43 -18.06 -11.11
CA GLN A 447 20.56 -18.78 -11.71
C GLN A 447 21.93 -18.10 -11.44
N GLY A 448 21.93 -16.87 -10.89
CA GLY A 448 23.14 -16.06 -10.70
C GLY A 448 23.62 -15.44 -12.01
N ILE A 449 22.74 -15.34 -13.02
CA ILE A 449 23.00 -14.72 -14.31
C ILE A 449 22.41 -13.32 -14.32
N ALA A 450 23.15 -12.36 -14.89
CA ALA A 450 22.65 -11.04 -15.25
C ALA A 450 22.43 -11.02 -16.78
N TYR A 451 21.15 -11.09 -17.18
CA TYR A 451 20.79 -10.92 -18.60
C TYR A 451 20.68 -9.44 -18.92
N VAL A 452 21.25 -9.03 -20.05
CA VAL A 452 21.26 -7.62 -20.47
C VAL A 452 20.73 -7.50 -21.87
N PHE A 453 19.74 -6.63 -22.03
CA PHE A 453 19.07 -6.39 -23.32
C PHE A 453 19.06 -4.89 -23.65
N ASP A 454 18.95 -4.58 -24.92
CA ASP A 454 18.47 -3.28 -25.36
C ASP A 454 17.01 -3.14 -24.89
N ARG A 455 16.70 -2.11 -24.08
CA ARG A 455 15.38 -2.02 -23.46
C ARG A 455 14.28 -1.52 -24.40
N VAL A 456 14.66 -1.03 -25.59
CA VAL A 456 13.72 -0.59 -26.63
C VAL A 456 13.25 -1.79 -27.46
N THR A 457 14.20 -2.65 -27.86
CA THR A 457 13.96 -3.73 -28.82
C THR A 457 13.89 -5.12 -28.20
N GLY A 458 14.43 -5.31 -27.00
CA GLY A 458 14.58 -6.61 -26.37
C GLY A 458 15.77 -7.42 -26.93
N GLU A 459 16.56 -6.87 -27.82
CA GLU A 459 17.74 -7.59 -28.36
C GLU A 459 18.79 -7.82 -27.26
N PRO A 460 19.28 -9.06 -27.06
CA PRO A 460 20.30 -9.36 -26.08
C PRO A 460 21.64 -8.69 -26.43
N VAL A 461 22.29 -8.08 -25.44
CA VAL A 461 23.62 -7.46 -25.60
C VAL A 461 24.70 -8.51 -25.81
N TRP A 462 24.52 -9.68 -25.20
CA TRP A 462 25.37 -10.87 -25.39
C TRP A 462 24.52 -12.05 -25.78
N ASP A 463 25.05 -12.92 -26.64
CA ASP A 463 24.36 -14.11 -27.10
C ASP A 463 23.86 -14.96 -25.93
N MET A 464 22.57 -15.29 -25.93
CA MET A 464 21.97 -16.23 -25.01
C MET A 464 22.14 -17.66 -25.59
N VAL A 465 23.14 -18.36 -25.09
CA VAL A 465 23.47 -19.71 -25.58
C VAL A 465 22.89 -20.76 -24.66
N GLU A 466 21.85 -21.44 -25.11
CA GLU A 466 21.30 -22.60 -24.40
C GLU A 466 22.25 -23.80 -24.54
N ARG A 467 22.33 -24.56 -23.44
CA ARG A 467 23.15 -25.78 -23.39
C ARG A 467 22.28 -26.94 -22.92
N PRO A 468 22.47 -28.14 -23.49
CA PRO A 468 21.82 -29.33 -23.03
C PRO A 468 22.14 -29.57 -21.55
N VAL A 469 21.10 -29.93 -20.78
CA VAL A 469 21.21 -30.34 -19.37
C VAL A 469 20.86 -31.83 -19.27
N PRO A 470 21.26 -32.52 -18.16
CA PRO A 470 20.80 -33.87 -17.91
C PRO A 470 19.27 -33.94 -17.94
N GLN A 471 18.75 -34.96 -18.59
CA GLN A 471 17.30 -35.20 -18.63
C GLN A 471 16.81 -35.58 -17.24
N SER A 472 15.58 -35.20 -16.91
CA SER A 472 14.90 -35.66 -15.67
C SER A 472 14.66 -37.19 -15.76
N ASP A 473 14.82 -37.88 -14.64
CA ASP A 473 14.42 -39.27 -14.46
C ASP A 473 13.11 -39.42 -13.65
N VAL A 474 12.44 -38.29 -13.40
CA VAL A 474 11.15 -38.24 -12.72
C VAL A 474 10.05 -38.63 -13.70
N PRO A 475 9.18 -39.59 -13.34
CA PRO A 475 8.09 -40.02 -14.22
C PRO A 475 7.17 -38.86 -14.61
N GLY A 476 6.97 -38.66 -15.91
CA GLY A 476 6.08 -37.61 -16.46
C GLY A 476 6.80 -36.33 -16.95
N GLU A 477 8.07 -36.18 -16.57
CA GLU A 477 8.90 -35.07 -17.09
C GLU A 477 9.68 -35.45 -18.34
#